data_503441c493ae0db0a62dbf3f8f93622f
#
_entry.id   503441c493ae0db0a62dbf3f8f93622f
#
_cell.length_a   1.000
_cell.length_b   1.000
_cell.length_c   1.000
_cell.angle_alpha   90.00
_cell.angle_beta   90.00
_cell.angle_gamma   90.00
#
_symmetry.space_group_name_H-M   'P 1'
#
loop_
_entity.id
_entity.type
_entity.pdbx_description
1 polymer ?
#
loop_
_entity_poly.entity_id
_entity_poly.type
_entity_poly.pdbx_seq_one_letter_code
_entity_poly.pdbx_strand_id
1 'polypeptide(L)'
;MGDPHDSLKQDIALLGDLLWEVVGEQEGPEQVQRIRRVLALSERAKSDDNDAFGALVDYLRSLDNATQRQVCRGLALFLALANIAEQHHQIRCRRVHSSSAAHDSQAGSLEEAFPRLLQRGVAPADLHDVVTRLRIELVLTAHPTEVNRRTVLRRLNRIEELLGER
;
A
#
# COMPACT_ATOMS: atom_id res chain seq x y z
N MET A 1 9.49 -22.66 -1.44
CA MET A 1 8.21 -21.96 -1.27
C MET A 1 8.54 -20.50 -1.37
N GLY A 2 8.07 -19.79 -2.41
CA GLY A 2 8.39 -18.37 -2.62
C GLY A 2 7.77 -17.49 -1.54
N ASP A 3 8.33 -16.29 -1.32
CA ASP A 3 7.76 -15.29 -0.42
C ASP A 3 6.31 -14.96 -0.89
N PRO A 4 5.28 -15.09 -0.04
CA PRO A 4 3.90 -14.78 -0.41
C PRO A 4 3.72 -13.33 -0.91
N HIS A 5 4.68 -12.46 -0.60
CA HIS A 5 4.70 -11.06 -1.04
C HIS A 5 5.49 -10.81 -2.34
N ASP A 6 6.09 -11.83 -2.96
CA ASP A 6 6.88 -11.64 -4.19
C ASP A 6 6.05 -11.03 -5.32
N SER A 7 4.80 -11.47 -5.46
CA SER A 7 3.90 -10.90 -6.47
C SER A 7 3.52 -9.44 -6.19
N LEU A 8 3.38 -9.03 -4.93
CA LEU A 8 3.16 -7.64 -4.55
C LEU A 8 4.38 -6.77 -4.90
N LYS A 9 5.59 -7.26 -4.58
CA LYS A 9 6.83 -6.57 -4.90
C LYS A 9 6.98 -6.36 -6.42
N GLN A 10 6.64 -7.38 -7.21
CA GLN A 10 6.66 -7.32 -8.68
C GLN A 10 5.65 -6.30 -9.23
N ASP A 11 4.43 -6.25 -8.69
CA ASP A 11 3.40 -5.29 -9.12
C ASP A 11 3.81 -3.85 -8.78
N ILE A 12 4.35 -3.62 -7.57
CA ILE A 12 4.86 -2.29 -7.16
C ILE A 12 6.04 -1.88 -8.04
N ALA A 13 6.97 -2.78 -8.34
CA ALA A 13 8.10 -2.50 -9.20
C ALA A 13 7.65 -2.12 -10.61
N LEU A 14 6.75 -2.92 -11.21
CA LEU A 14 6.20 -2.63 -12.54
C LEU A 14 5.53 -1.26 -12.61
N LEU A 15 4.61 -0.98 -11.69
CA LEU A 15 3.87 0.30 -11.67
C LEU A 15 4.82 1.47 -11.38
N GLY A 16 5.83 1.26 -10.55
CA GLY A 16 6.88 2.23 -10.29
C GLY A 16 7.71 2.51 -11.55
N ASP A 17 8.17 1.50 -12.24
CA ASP A 17 8.99 1.67 -13.46
C ASP A 17 8.22 2.41 -14.56
N LEU A 18 6.95 2.06 -14.78
CA LEU A 18 6.09 2.78 -15.72
C LEU A 18 5.89 4.25 -15.30
N LEU A 19 5.72 4.52 -13.99
CA LEU A 19 5.62 5.90 -13.51
C LEU A 19 6.90 6.68 -13.76
N TRP A 20 8.07 6.07 -13.51
CA TRP A 20 9.36 6.74 -13.73
C TRP A 20 9.63 7.01 -15.20
N GLU A 21 9.20 6.14 -16.11
CA GLU A 21 9.25 6.37 -17.56
C GLU A 21 8.41 7.62 -17.92
N VAL A 22 7.14 7.65 -17.50
CA VAL A 22 6.24 8.78 -17.79
C VAL A 22 6.75 10.10 -17.17
N VAL A 23 7.24 10.07 -15.92
CA VAL A 23 7.81 11.26 -15.28
C VAL A 23 9.08 11.72 -16.02
N GLY A 24 9.92 10.76 -16.44
CA GLY A 24 11.12 11.07 -17.21
C GLY A 24 10.82 11.73 -18.57
N GLU A 25 9.78 11.27 -19.26
CA GLU A 25 9.33 11.86 -20.53
C GLU A 25 8.74 13.26 -20.36
N GLN A 26 7.96 13.48 -19.28
CA GLN A 26 7.21 14.73 -19.09
C GLN A 26 8.00 15.81 -18.36
N GLU A 27 8.84 15.44 -17.39
CA GLU A 27 9.52 16.37 -16.48
C GLU A 27 11.06 16.27 -16.53
N GLY A 28 11.55 15.30 -17.32
CA GLY A 28 12.97 15.05 -17.50
C GLY A 28 13.57 14.05 -16.51
N PRO A 29 14.72 13.44 -16.88
CA PRO A 29 15.36 12.39 -16.10
C PRO A 29 15.87 12.86 -14.74
N GLU A 30 16.21 14.13 -14.61
CA GLU A 30 16.65 14.71 -13.33
C GLU A 30 15.54 14.67 -12.27
N GLN A 31 14.28 14.83 -12.68
CA GLN A 31 13.16 14.77 -11.77
C GLN A 31 12.96 13.36 -11.21
N VAL A 32 13.11 12.33 -12.05
CA VAL A 32 13.11 10.94 -11.61
C VAL A 32 14.21 10.68 -10.58
N GLN A 33 15.42 11.21 -10.82
CA GLN A 33 16.54 11.05 -9.87
C GLN A 33 16.25 11.73 -8.53
N ARG A 34 15.63 12.92 -8.53
CA ARG A 34 15.23 13.63 -7.31
C ARG A 34 14.25 12.81 -6.49
N ILE A 35 13.22 12.25 -7.12
CA ILE A 35 12.22 11.43 -6.43
C ILE A 35 12.86 10.16 -5.87
N ARG A 36 13.66 9.45 -6.67
CA ARG A 36 14.39 8.25 -6.22
C ARG A 36 15.32 8.54 -5.04
N ARG A 37 15.97 9.70 -5.03
CA ARG A 37 16.81 10.13 -3.90
C ARG A 37 16.01 10.34 -2.63
N VAL A 38 14.82 10.96 -2.72
CA VAL A 38 13.92 11.12 -1.57
C VAL A 38 13.47 9.77 -1.04
N LEU A 39 13.07 8.84 -1.92
CA LEU A 39 12.67 7.48 -1.52
C LEU A 39 13.82 6.75 -0.81
N ALA A 40 15.03 6.77 -1.37
CA ALA A 40 16.19 6.11 -0.77
C ALA A 40 16.57 6.70 0.60
N LEU A 41 16.52 8.03 0.76
CA LEU A 41 16.78 8.68 2.06
C LEU A 41 15.67 8.36 3.07
N SER A 42 14.42 8.31 2.63
CA SER A 42 13.28 7.95 3.49
C SER A 42 13.36 6.50 3.97
N GLU A 43 13.81 5.58 3.13
CA GLU A 43 13.99 4.17 3.49
C GLU A 43 15.11 4.00 4.53
N ARG A 44 16.23 4.68 4.33
CA ARG A 44 17.33 4.69 5.31
C ARG A 44 16.90 5.30 6.65
N ALA A 45 16.13 6.38 6.63
CA ALA A 45 15.64 7.04 7.84
C ALA A 45 14.69 6.15 8.66
N LYS A 46 14.01 5.15 8.04
CA LYS A 46 13.19 4.16 8.76
C LYS A 46 14.01 3.15 9.56
N SER A 47 15.29 2.99 9.25
CA SER A 47 16.20 2.02 9.87
C SER A 47 16.95 2.59 11.08
N ASP A 48 16.36 3.56 11.81
CA ASP A 48 16.96 4.29 12.95
C ASP A 48 18.30 5.03 12.62
N ASP A 49 18.54 5.30 11.34
CA ASP A 49 19.64 6.15 10.88
C ASP A 49 19.23 7.64 11.04
N ASN A 50 19.51 8.20 12.21
CA ASN A 50 19.21 9.62 12.49
C ASN A 50 19.91 10.59 11.52
N ASP A 51 21.07 10.21 10.99
CA ASP A 51 21.80 11.00 10.01
C ASP A 51 21.05 11.02 8.66
N ALA A 52 20.39 9.92 8.31
CA ALA A 52 19.60 9.83 7.06
C ALA A 52 18.35 10.74 7.11
N PHE A 53 17.69 10.86 8.26
CA PHE A 53 16.58 11.81 8.41
C PHE A 53 17.03 13.26 8.26
N GLY A 54 18.15 13.63 8.89
CA GLY A 54 18.76 14.94 8.72
C GLY A 54 19.11 15.23 7.26
N ALA A 55 19.74 14.27 6.57
CA ALA A 55 20.08 14.37 5.15
C ALA A 55 18.85 14.51 4.25
N LEU A 56 17.73 13.83 4.57
CA LEU A 56 16.47 13.98 3.87
C LEU A 56 15.90 15.40 4.00
N VAL A 57 15.88 15.92 5.23
CA VAL A 57 15.38 17.28 5.51
C VAL A 57 16.22 18.32 4.78
N ASP A 58 17.54 18.22 4.86
CA ASP A 58 18.47 19.15 4.22
C ASP A 58 18.37 19.08 2.69
N TYR A 59 18.22 17.86 2.13
CA TYR A 59 18.00 17.70 0.72
C TYR A 59 16.69 18.37 0.27
N LEU A 60 15.58 18.13 0.97
CA LEU A 60 14.30 18.76 0.63
C LEU A 60 14.36 20.29 0.74
N ARG A 61 15.05 20.83 1.74
CA ARG A 61 15.26 22.28 1.90
C ARG A 61 16.12 22.90 0.81
N SER A 62 17.02 22.14 0.21
CA SER A 62 17.88 22.60 -0.89
C SER A 62 17.14 22.77 -2.21
N LEU A 63 15.95 22.17 -2.35
CA LEU A 63 15.13 22.27 -3.55
C LEU A 63 14.28 23.55 -3.52
N ASP A 64 14.12 24.20 -4.68
CA ASP A 64 13.17 25.29 -4.82
C ASP A 64 11.70 24.80 -4.71
N ASN A 65 10.78 25.72 -4.44
CA ASN A 65 9.36 25.42 -4.22
C ASN A 65 8.69 24.75 -5.43
N ALA A 66 9.12 25.01 -6.66
CA ALA A 66 8.53 24.39 -7.85
C ALA A 66 8.96 22.92 -7.94
N THR A 67 10.25 22.68 -7.73
CA THR A 67 10.83 21.32 -7.69
C THR A 67 10.26 20.50 -6.53
N GLN A 68 10.11 21.09 -5.34
CA GLN A 68 9.47 20.40 -4.20
C GLN A 68 8.07 19.94 -4.54
N ARG A 69 7.23 20.80 -5.18
CA ARG A 69 5.88 20.43 -5.60
C ARG A 69 5.87 19.28 -6.62
N GLN A 70 6.81 19.28 -7.56
CA GLN A 70 6.94 18.19 -8.54
C GLN A 70 7.34 16.87 -7.86
N VAL A 71 8.29 16.92 -6.92
CA VAL A 71 8.67 15.74 -6.12
C VAL A 71 7.48 15.21 -5.32
N CYS A 72 6.75 16.08 -4.60
CA CYS A 72 5.55 15.69 -3.85
C CYS A 72 4.49 15.06 -4.75
N ARG A 73 4.28 15.59 -5.97
CA ARG A 73 3.33 15.02 -6.94
C ARG A 73 3.76 13.63 -7.39
N GLY A 74 5.03 13.44 -7.73
CA GLY A 74 5.56 12.14 -8.13
C GLY A 74 5.45 11.09 -7.02
N LEU A 75 5.77 11.48 -5.77
CA LEU A 75 5.60 10.61 -4.60
C LEU A 75 4.14 10.25 -4.34
N ALA A 76 3.22 11.23 -4.44
CA ALA A 76 1.80 10.98 -4.26
C ALA A 76 1.24 10.00 -5.30
N LEU A 77 1.68 10.12 -6.57
CA LEU A 77 1.31 9.17 -7.62
C LEU A 77 1.91 7.78 -7.35
N PHE A 78 3.17 7.69 -6.95
CA PHE A 78 3.79 6.42 -6.59
C PHE A 78 3.03 5.71 -5.46
N LEU A 79 2.68 6.44 -4.39
CA LEU A 79 1.89 5.89 -3.28
C LEU A 79 0.50 5.43 -3.71
N ALA A 80 -0.16 6.19 -4.60
CA ALA A 80 -1.45 5.78 -5.15
C ALA A 80 -1.35 4.47 -5.95
N LEU A 81 -0.31 4.31 -6.76
CA LEU A 81 -0.05 3.08 -7.51
C LEU A 81 0.33 1.90 -6.60
N ALA A 82 1.14 2.14 -5.57
CA ALA A 82 1.47 1.13 -4.57
C ALA A 82 0.22 0.63 -3.82
N ASN A 83 -0.71 1.53 -3.47
CA ASN A 83 -1.99 1.15 -2.88
C ASN A 83 -2.85 0.29 -3.82
N ILE A 84 -2.86 0.57 -5.13
CA ILE A 84 -3.55 -0.29 -6.12
C ILE A 84 -2.92 -1.69 -6.13
N ALA A 85 -1.60 -1.79 -6.18
CA ALA A 85 -0.90 -3.07 -6.15
C ALA A 85 -1.23 -3.87 -4.87
N GLU A 86 -1.27 -3.19 -3.72
CA GLU A 86 -1.61 -3.81 -2.44
C GLU A 86 -3.06 -4.32 -2.41
N GLN A 87 -4.03 -3.51 -2.84
CA GLN A 87 -5.44 -3.91 -2.92
C GLN A 87 -5.62 -5.11 -3.85
N HIS A 88 -4.97 -5.09 -5.02
CA HIS A 88 -4.99 -6.20 -5.96
C HIS A 88 -4.37 -7.46 -5.36
N HIS A 89 -3.25 -7.34 -4.64
CA HIS A 89 -2.63 -8.45 -3.94
C HIS A 89 -3.55 -9.04 -2.86
N GLN A 90 -4.22 -8.21 -2.07
CA GLN A 90 -5.18 -8.67 -1.05
C GLN A 90 -6.34 -9.46 -1.68
N ILE A 91 -6.88 -8.99 -2.83
CA ILE A 91 -7.93 -9.71 -3.55
C ILE A 91 -7.42 -11.06 -4.04
N ARG A 92 -6.20 -11.12 -4.59
CA ARG A 92 -5.53 -12.36 -5.03
C ARG A 92 -5.37 -13.35 -3.88
N CYS A 93 -4.88 -12.90 -2.74
CA CYS A 93 -4.73 -13.73 -1.54
C CYS A 93 -6.08 -14.29 -1.07
N ARG A 94 -7.13 -13.47 -1.03
CA ARG A 94 -8.48 -13.93 -0.66
C ARG A 94 -9.01 -14.99 -1.62
N ARG A 95 -8.84 -14.81 -2.94
CA ARG A 95 -9.27 -15.81 -3.95
C ARG A 95 -8.54 -17.13 -3.78
N VAL A 96 -7.23 -17.11 -3.56
CA VAL A 96 -6.45 -18.32 -3.32
C VAL A 96 -6.94 -19.05 -2.06
N HIS A 97 -7.16 -18.33 -0.96
CA HIS A 97 -7.69 -18.93 0.28
C HIS A 97 -9.12 -19.49 0.10
N SER A 98 -9.98 -18.80 -0.64
CA SER A 98 -11.36 -19.26 -0.90
C SER A 98 -11.42 -20.50 -1.81
N SER A 99 -10.41 -20.70 -2.67
CA SER A 99 -10.34 -21.85 -3.60
C SER A 99 -9.52 -23.01 -3.05
N SER A 100 -8.74 -22.80 -2.00
CA SER A 100 -7.92 -23.84 -1.37
C SER A 100 -8.79 -24.61 -0.38
N ALA A 101 -8.99 -25.91 -0.64
CA ALA A 101 -9.58 -26.85 0.33
C ALA A 101 -8.66 -27.15 1.53
N ALA A 102 -7.45 -26.62 1.54
CA ALA A 102 -6.52 -26.73 2.65
C ALA A 102 -6.87 -25.65 3.68
N HIS A 103 -7.11 -26.07 4.92
CA HIS A 103 -7.47 -25.28 6.09
C HIS A 103 -6.35 -24.35 6.61
N ASP A 104 -5.61 -23.70 5.71
CA ASP A 104 -4.69 -22.64 6.12
C ASP A 104 -5.49 -21.35 6.27
N SER A 105 -5.91 -21.06 7.50
CA SER A 105 -6.66 -19.84 7.83
C SER A 105 -5.83 -18.62 7.55
N GLN A 106 -6.40 -17.65 6.83
CA GLN A 106 -5.74 -16.38 6.57
C GLN A 106 -5.42 -15.67 7.89
N ALA A 107 -4.19 -15.19 8.06
CA ALA A 107 -3.77 -14.42 9.23
C ALA A 107 -4.72 -13.23 9.47
N GLY A 108 -5.26 -13.13 10.70
CA GLY A 108 -6.25 -12.12 11.08
C GLY A 108 -7.69 -12.45 10.69
N SER A 109 -7.98 -13.65 10.12
CA SER A 109 -9.35 -14.11 9.90
C SER A 109 -10.00 -14.65 11.19
N LEU A 110 -11.32 -14.75 11.21
CA LEU A 110 -12.04 -15.38 12.32
C LEU A 110 -11.70 -16.87 12.44
N GLU A 111 -11.42 -17.54 11.29
CA GLU A 111 -11.04 -18.94 11.22
C GLU A 111 -9.67 -19.19 11.90
N GLU A 112 -8.76 -18.21 11.89
CA GLU A 112 -7.51 -18.27 12.65
C GLU A 112 -7.72 -17.84 14.11
N ALA A 113 -8.46 -16.75 14.33
CA ALA A 113 -8.57 -16.12 15.64
C ALA A 113 -9.32 -17.00 16.65
N PHE A 114 -10.43 -17.68 16.23
CA PHE A 114 -11.24 -18.46 17.13
C PHE A 114 -10.51 -19.68 17.70
N PRO A 115 -9.89 -20.57 16.91
CA PRO A 115 -9.11 -21.67 17.46
C PRO A 115 -7.98 -21.21 18.39
N ARG A 116 -7.35 -20.10 18.06
CA ARG A 116 -6.25 -19.53 18.87
C ARG A 116 -6.74 -18.98 20.23
N LEU A 117 -7.95 -18.39 20.28
CA LEU A 117 -8.56 -17.96 21.53
C LEU A 117 -8.97 -19.15 22.40
N LEU A 118 -9.57 -20.18 21.80
CA LEU A 118 -9.94 -21.41 22.50
C LEU A 118 -8.70 -22.13 23.07
N GLN A 119 -7.60 -22.21 22.29
CA GLN A 119 -6.33 -22.79 22.77
C GLN A 119 -5.72 -21.98 23.91
N ARG A 120 -5.98 -20.68 24.02
CA ARG A 120 -5.57 -19.83 25.14
C ARG A 120 -6.48 -19.92 26.35
N GLY A 121 -7.49 -20.81 26.33
CA GLY A 121 -8.37 -21.07 27.46
C GLY A 121 -9.61 -20.19 27.52
N VAL A 122 -9.94 -19.43 26.47
CA VAL A 122 -11.23 -18.71 26.39
C VAL A 122 -12.35 -19.74 26.27
N ALA A 123 -13.34 -19.68 27.16
CA ALA A 123 -14.46 -20.61 27.10
C ALA A 123 -15.33 -20.36 25.85
N PRO A 124 -15.84 -21.41 25.18
CA PRO A 124 -16.70 -21.25 24.00
C PRO A 124 -17.94 -20.37 24.26
N ALA A 125 -18.50 -20.43 25.48
CA ALA A 125 -19.65 -19.62 25.87
C ALA A 125 -19.29 -18.13 25.92
N ASP A 126 -18.10 -17.78 26.45
CA ASP A 126 -17.64 -16.39 26.51
C ASP A 126 -17.35 -15.84 25.10
N LEU A 127 -16.76 -16.67 24.23
CA LEU A 127 -16.53 -16.32 22.83
C LEU A 127 -17.84 -16.06 22.09
N HIS A 128 -18.84 -16.93 22.30
CA HIS A 128 -20.18 -16.77 21.72
C HIS A 128 -20.84 -15.48 22.21
N ASP A 129 -20.78 -15.20 23.50
CA ASP A 129 -21.37 -14.01 24.10
C ASP A 129 -20.70 -12.72 23.59
N VAL A 130 -19.39 -12.71 23.41
CA VAL A 130 -18.66 -11.57 22.81
C VAL A 130 -19.09 -11.38 21.34
N VAL A 131 -19.15 -12.44 20.53
CA VAL A 131 -19.53 -12.35 19.12
C VAL A 131 -20.96 -11.87 18.93
N THR A 132 -21.90 -12.35 19.75
CA THR A 132 -23.32 -11.94 19.67
C THR A 132 -23.54 -10.48 20.08
N ARG A 133 -22.65 -9.92 20.90
CA ARG A 133 -22.68 -8.51 21.30
C ARG A 133 -21.82 -7.61 20.41
N LEU A 134 -21.04 -8.19 19.49
CA LEU A 134 -20.20 -7.42 18.58
C LEU A 134 -21.07 -6.54 17.68
N ARG A 135 -20.80 -5.25 17.69
CA ARG A 135 -21.44 -4.29 16.81
C ARG A 135 -20.38 -3.63 15.92
N ILE A 136 -20.57 -3.72 14.61
CA ILE A 136 -19.68 -3.06 13.63
C ILE A 136 -20.46 -1.89 13.05
N GLU A 137 -19.99 -0.67 13.33
CA GLU A 137 -20.55 0.55 12.76
C GLU A 137 -19.59 1.12 11.72
N LEU A 138 -20.04 1.16 10.46
CA LEU A 138 -19.29 1.80 9.38
C LEU A 138 -19.62 3.29 9.37
N VAL A 139 -18.61 4.11 9.66
CA VAL A 139 -18.72 5.56 9.53
C VAL A 139 -18.13 5.97 8.18
N LEU A 140 -19.01 6.39 7.27
CA LEU A 140 -18.61 6.91 5.98
C LEU A 140 -18.49 8.44 6.09
N THR A 141 -17.27 8.94 6.00
CA THR A 141 -17.00 10.37 5.99
C THR A 141 -16.39 10.78 4.66
N ALA A 142 -16.87 11.88 4.07
CA ALA A 142 -16.19 12.51 2.95
C ALA A 142 -15.02 13.33 3.50
N HIS A 143 -13.78 12.84 3.33
CA HIS A 143 -12.60 13.56 3.76
C HIS A 143 -12.16 14.54 2.64
N PRO A 144 -12.10 15.86 2.89
CA PRO A 144 -11.75 16.84 1.83
C PRO A 144 -10.38 16.60 1.21
N THR A 145 -9.45 16.00 1.94
CA THR A 145 -8.09 15.66 1.45
C THR A 145 -8.06 14.48 0.49
N GLU A 146 -9.12 13.66 0.46
CA GLU A 146 -9.24 12.48 -0.42
C GLU A 146 -10.05 12.75 -1.67
N VAL A 147 -10.48 14.01 -1.89
CA VAL A 147 -11.26 14.38 -3.08
C VAL A 147 -10.35 14.42 -4.30
N ASN A 148 -10.23 13.30 -4.95
CA ASN A 148 -9.59 13.21 -6.25
C ASN A 148 -10.55 13.63 -7.36
N ARG A 149 -10.02 14.30 -8.40
CA ARG A 149 -10.81 14.60 -9.61
C ARG A 149 -11.32 13.28 -10.21
N ARG A 150 -12.58 13.26 -10.64
CA ARG A 150 -13.22 12.08 -11.25
C ARG A 150 -12.39 11.45 -12.38
N THR A 151 -11.67 12.29 -13.13
CA THR A 151 -10.77 11.83 -14.20
C THR A 151 -9.57 11.05 -13.66
N VAL A 152 -8.99 11.44 -12.51
CA VAL A 152 -7.90 10.73 -11.87
C VAL A 152 -8.41 9.39 -11.36
N LEU A 153 -9.54 9.35 -10.66
CA LEU A 153 -10.14 8.11 -10.17
C LEU A 153 -10.41 7.12 -11.31
N ARG A 154 -10.98 7.58 -12.45
CA ARG A 154 -11.19 6.71 -13.61
C ARG A 154 -9.90 6.12 -14.18
N ARG A 155 -8.80 6.90 -14.16
CA ARG A 155 -7.50 6.42 -14.61
C ARG A 155 -6.91 5.38 -13.66
N LEU A 156 -6.99 5.63 -12.35
CA LEU A 156 -6.54 4.69 -11.33
C LEU A 156 -7.33 3.37 -11.40
N ASN A 157 -8.66 3.43 -11.53
CA ASN A 157 -9.49 2.24 -11.71
C ASN A 157 -9.10 1.47 -12.99
N ARG A 158 -8.79 2.17 -14.09
CA ARG A 158 -8.35 1.49 -15.32
C ARG A 158 -6.99 0.80 -15.14
N ILE A 159 -6.08 1.38 -14.36
CA ILE A 159 -4.80 0.74 -14.03
C ILE A 159 -5.06 -0.52 -13.18
N GLU A 160 -5.96 -0.47 -12.21
CA GLU A 160 -6.35 -1.60 -11.39
C GLU A 160 -6.93 -2.74 -12.24
N GLU A 161 -7.85 -2.43 -13.16
CA GLU A 161 -8.42 -3.40 -14.12
C GLU A 161 -7.32 -4.09 -14.94
N LEU A 162 -6.41 -3.30 -15.56
CA LEU A 162 -5.32 -3.83 -16.38
C LEU A 162 -4.33 -4.69 -15.57
N LEU A 163 -4.09 -4.33 -14.31
CA LEU A 163 -3.26 -5.14 -13.42
C LEU A 163 -3.94 -6.49 -13.11
N GLY A 164 -5.28 -6.49 -13.04
CA GLY A 164 -6.09 -7.70 -12.80
C GLY A 164 -6.19 -8.66 -14.00
N GLU A 165 -5.96 -8.16 -15.22
CA GLU A 165 -5.97 -8.95 -16.46
C GLU A 165 -4.64 -9.68 -16.70
N ARG A 166 -3.60 -9.41 -15.92
CA ARG A 166 -2.25 -9.96 -16.03
C ARG A 166 -2.09 -11.29 -15.27
#